data_5f5974149da3a718414e1c9fc9f169cd
#
_entry.id   5f5974149da3a718414e1c9fc9f169cd
#
_cell.length_a   1.000
_cell.length_b   1.000
_cell.length_c   1.000
_cell.angle_alpha   90.00
_cell.angle_beta   90.00
_cell.angle_gamma   90.00
#
_symmetry.space_group_name_H-M   'P 1'
#
loop_
_entity.id
_entity.type
_entity.pdbx_description
1 polymer ?
#
loop_
_entity_poly.entity_id
_entity_poly.type
_entity_poly.pdbx_seq_one_letter_code
_entity_poly.pdbx_strand_id
1 'polypeptide(L)'
;MKKLLKVGLDWDDTLCPFVTNAITLCNMENGTEFTLDDITEWGNKSPATKMVFPYYSDIRTYQMQKVPEISKQFVSKLMEIADVYIVTAVSPQFMGVRADQIAKEFPDFPEDHILMGAAKNLIKLDILLDDAPHNILKASATYPVLIRRPWNRNLSGVLSVNTIDEFLILVDQIMHQMTDTKEIEEPCVYAIVGPSGADKHLLAEDLIADQVDDSKNGAIIHNNREFVYSVEFDKPNVKRPENSITDTTYAGRRYTLDADEIKKKLDAGTSVVVIVDISGAIALKREFPTVIIFCRQSREEMIKNVLLDFRKGDATYEQATMQLLSMEQELKNESLCDFSVRSDDLDSILELIKRL
;
A
#
# COMPACT_ATOMS: atom_id res chain seq x y z
N MET A 1 -29.35 10.34 2.87
CA MET A 1 -28.16 10.19 3.70
C MET A 1 -27.10 9.52 2.83
N LYS A 2 -25.88 10.11 2.74
CA LYS A 2 -24.75 9.48 2.05
C LYS A 2 -24.38 8.22 2.85
N LYS A 3 -24.25 7.07 2.20
CA LYS A 3 -23.86 5.82 2.87
C LYS A 3 -22.44 5.98 3.36
N LEU A 4 -22.19 5.84 4.65
CA LEU A 4 -20.85 5.83 5.22
C LEU A 4 -20.08 4.58 4.74
N LEU A 5 -18.77 4.73 4.49
CA LEU A 5 -17.89 3.60 4.20
C LEU A 5 -17.71 2.73 5.45
N LYS A 6 -17.79 1.41 5.27
CA LYS A 6 -17.51 0.44 6.33
C LYS A 6 -16.00 0.20 6.40
N VAL A 7 -15.40 0.64 7.50
CA VAL A 7 -13.95 0.57 7.71
C VAL A 7 -13.64 -0.41 8.85
N GLY A 8 -12.95 -1.51 8.54
CA GLY A 8 -12.43 -2.45 9.51
C GLY A 8 -11.02 -2.09 9.93
N LEU A 9 -10.76 -2.13 11.22
CA LEU A 9 -9.45 -1.92 11.82
C LEU A 9 -8.99 -3.19 12.54
N ASP A 10 -7.81 -3.70 12.22
CA ASP A 10 -7.19 -4.71 13.05
C ASP A 10 -6.74 -4.11 14.40
N TRP A 11 -6.52 -4.97 15.38
CA TRP A 11 -6.11 -4.55 16.72
C TRP A 11 -4.61 -4.64 16.93
N ASP A 12 -4.05 -5.85 16.76
CA ASP A 12 -2.66 -6.13 17.08
C ASP A 12 -1.73 -5.44 16.06
N ASP A 13 -0.76 -4.68 16.57
CA ASP A 13 0.21 -3.92 15.78
C ASP A 13 -0.39 -2.94 14.73
N THR A 14 -1.70 -2.80 14.74
CA THR A 14 -2.44 -1.77 13.99
C THR A 14 -2.87 -0.65 14.94
N LEU A 15 -3.71 -0.94 15.90
CA LEU A 15 -4.17 0.01 16.94
C LEU A 15 -3.35 -0.07 18.22
N CYS A 16 -2.86 -1.27 18.56
CA CYS A 16 -2.22 -1.55 19.84
C CYS A 16 -0.97 -2.40 19.65
N PRO A 17 0.18 -2.04 20.26
CA PRO A 17 1.39 -2.84 20.17
C PRO A 17 1.20 -4.25 20.75
N PHE A 18 1.52 -5.27 19.97
CA PHE A 18 1.50 -6.67 20.38
C PHE A 18 2.89 -7.30 20.28
N VAL A 19 3.52 -7.24 19.12
CA VAL A 19 4.86 -7.80 18.88
C VAL A 19 5.90 -7.16 19.81
N THR A 20 5.83 -5.86 20.05
CA THR A 20 6.71 -5.16 21.00
C THR A 20 6.59 -5.73 22.43
N ASN A 21 5.39 -6.09 22.88
CA ASN A 21 5.19 -6.70 24.20
C ASN A 21 5.77 -8.11 24.26
N ALA A 22 5.59 -8.90 23.20
CA ALA A 22 6.18 -10.24 23.08
C ALA A 22 7.73 -10.18 23.10
N ILE A 23 8.32 -9.23 22.37
CA ILE A 23 9.77 -8.98 22.40
C ILE A 23 10.24 -8.61 23.80
N THR A 24 9.52 -7.73 24.49
CA THR A 24 9.86 -7.32 25.85
C THR A 24 9.93 -8.52 26.80
N LEU A 25 8.93 -9.40 26.76
CA LEU A 25 8.94 -10.63 27.58
C LEU A 25 10.07 -11.58 27.18
N CYS A 26 10.28 -11.78 25.88
CA CYS A 26 11.38 -12.60 25.37
C CYS A 26 12.74 -12.10 25.87
N ASN A 27 12.99 -10.81 25.76
CA ASN A 27 14.25 -10.18 26.18
C ASN A 27 14.46 -10.32 27.69
N MET A 28 13.41 -10.10 28.50
CA MET A 28 13.49 -10.24 29.95
C MET A 28 13.81 -11.66 30.40
N GLU A 29 13.24 -12.67 29.75
CA GLU A 29 13.40 -14.06 30.17
C GLU A 29 14.66 -14.74 29.59
N ASN A 30 15.13 -14.30 28.42
CA ASN A 30 16.26 -14.94 27.74
C ASN A 30 17.54 -14.09 27.74
N GLY A 31 17.51 -12.86 28.28
CA GLY A 31 18.66 -11.96 28.28
C GLY A 31 19.05 -11.51 26.87
N THR A 32 18.09 -11.40 25.96
CA THR A 32 18.28 -10.91 24.58
C THR A 32 17.97 -9.41 24.49
N GLU A 33 18.37 -8.78 23.38
CA GLU A 33 18.15 -7.35 23.13
C GLU A 33 17.45 -7.15 21.77
N PHE A 34 16.50 -8.03 21.43
CA PHE A 34 15.73 -7.89 20.20
C PHE A 34 14.92 -6.61 20.18
N THR A 35 14.82 -6.03 19.00
CA THR A 35 13.99 -4.86 18.69
C THR A 35 12.89 -5.24 17.71
N LEU A 36 11.99 -4.33 17.41
CA LEU A 36 10.96 -4.56 16.41
C LEU A 36 11.54 -4.81 15.00
N ASP A 37 12.68 -4.19 14.70
CA ASP A 37 13.36 -4.35 13.40
C ASP A 37 13.99 -5.73 13.19
N ASP A 38 14.20 -6.50 14.25
CA ASP A 38 14.67 -7.88 14.15
C ASP A 38 13.58 -8.86 13.73
N ILE A 39 12.30 -8.43 13.79
CA ILE A 39 11.15 -9.23 13.35
C ILE A 39 10.86 -8.89 11.87
N THR A 40 11.61 -9.51 10.98
CA THR A 40 11.62 -9.17 9.54
C THR A 40 10.68 -10.00 8.68
N GLU A 41 9.94 -10.93 9.28
CA GLU A 41 9.05 -11.85 8.57
C GLU A 41 7.81 -12.20 9.39
N TRP A 42 6.74 -12.51 8.69
CA TRP A 42 5.56 -13.12 9.30
C TRP A 42 5.79 -14.63 9.45
N GLY A 43 6.02 -15.07 10.68
CA GLY A 43 6.29 -16.49 10.95
C GLY A 43 7.37 -16.71 12.02
N ASN A 44 8.12 -17.81 11.90
CA ASN A 44 9.14 -18.22 12.86
C ASN A 44 10.42 -18.76 12.18
N LYS A 45 10.86 -18.14 11.10
CA LYS A 45 12.00 -18.63 10.30
C LYS A 45 13.34 -18.08 10.79
N SER A 46 13.41 -16.79 11.10
CA SER A 46 14.63 -16.13 11.59
C SER A 46 14.93 -16.51 13.06
N PRO A 47 16.15 -16.35 13.53
CA PRO A 47 16.50 -16.60 14.94
C PRO A 47 15.65 -15.77 15.91
N ALA A 48 15.46 -14.47 15.63
CA ALA A 48 14.68 -13.58 16.48
C ALA A 48 13.20 -14.00 16.51
N THR A 49 12.58 -14.23 15.33
CA THR A 49 11.18 -14.63 15.26
C THR A 49 10.93 -15.97 15.94
N LYS A 50 11.87 -16.95 15.84
CA LYS A 50 11.77 -18.24 16.55
C LYS A 50 11.74 -18.08 18.06
N MET A 51 12.52 -17.16 18.60
CA MET A 51 12.59 -16.94 20.04
C MET A 51 11.37 -16.13 20.54
N VAL A 52 10.88 -15.18 19.77
CA VAL A 52 9.73 -14.32 20.16
C VAL A 52 8.39 -15.01 19.95
N PHE A 53 8.26 -15.90 18.96
CA PHE A 53 7.00 -16.54 18.57
C PHE A 53 6.23 -17.24 19.72
N PRO A 54 6.87 -17.95 20.68
CA PRO A 54 6.16 -18.55 21.82
C PRO A 54 5.37 -17.55 22.65
N TYR A 55 5.86 -16.30 22.75
CA TYR A 55 5.22 -15.23 23.53
C TYR A 55 3.95 -14.68 22.88
N TYR A 56 3.68 -14.99 21.59
CA TYR A 56 2.38 -14.67 20.94
C TYR A 56 1.22 -15.48 21.53
N SER A 57 1.51 -16.56 22.24
CA SER A 57 0.53 -17.36 22.97
C SER A 57 0.63 -17.22 24.47
N ASP A 58 1.35 -16.21 24.97
CA ASP A 58 1.46 -15.90 26.39
C ASP A 58 0.42 -14.85 26.80
N ILE A 59 -0.37 -15.15 27.82
CA ILE A 59 -1.40 -14.24 28.35
C ILE A 59 -0.83 -12.87 28.76
N ARG A 60 0.41 -12.84 29.23
CA ARG A 60 1.09 -11.62 29.67
C ARG A 60 1.27 -10.63 28.52
N THR A 61 1.54 -11.13 27.30
CA THR A 61 1.64 -10.29 26.09
C THR A 61 0.35 -9.51 25.87
N TYR A 62 -0.80 -10.17 26.04
CA TYR A 62 -2.12 -9.52 25.97
C TYR A 62 -2.33 -8.55 27.13
N GLN A 63 -2.02 -8.95 28.35
CA GLN A 63 -2.22 -8.11 29.53
C GLN A 63 -1.37 -6.84 29.54
N MET A 64 -0.22 -6.83 28.86
CA MET A 64 0.65 -5.67 28.70
C MET A 64 0.15 -4.66 27.65
N GLN A 65 -0.82 -5.03 26.84
CA GLN A 65 -1.31 -4.15 25.78
C GLN A 65 -1.98 -2.90 26.36
N LYS A 66 -1.56 -1.77 25.82
CA LYS A 66 -2.17 -0.45 26.04
C LYS A 66 -2.33 0.22 24.70
N VAL A 67 -3.52 0.72 24.40
CA VAL A 67 -3.77 1.51 23.18
C VAL A 67 -3.11 2.89 23.36
N PRO A 68 -2.19 3.29 22.46
CA PRO A 68 -1.61 4.62 22.48
C PRO A 68 -2.68 5.71 22.32
N GLU A 69 -2.47 6.86 22.94
CA GLU A 69 -3.42 7.97 22.85
C GLU A 69 -3.67 8.43 21.40
N ILE A 70 -2.63 8.40 20.56
CA ILE A 70 -2.74 8.70 19.14
C ILE A 70 -3.70 7.74 18.43
N SER A 71 -3.70 6.45 18.77
CA SER A 71 -4.64 5.47 18.19
C SER A 71 -6.08 5.72 18.65
N LYS A 72 -6.29 6.18 19.89
CA LYS A 72 -7.63 6.55 20.39
C LYS A 72 -8.17 7.77 19.64
N GLN A 73 -7.36 8.79 19.48
CA GLN A 73 -7.72 10.00 18.73
C GLN A 73 -8.01 9.66 17.25
N PHE A 74 -7.21 8.77 16.67
CA PHE A 74 -7.42 8.28 15.31
C PHE A 74 -8.78 7.58 15.15
N VAL A 75 -9.11 6.62 16.03
CA VAL A 75 -10.41 5.92 15.99
C VAL A 75 -11.56 6.90 16.14
N SER A 76 -11.47 7.86 17.08
CA SER A 76 -12.48 8.89 17.26
C SER A 76 -12.71 9.73 16.00
N LYS A 77 -11.64 10.24 15.38
CA LYS A 77 -11.73 11.00 14.12
C LYS A 77 -12.31 10.17 12.97
N LEU A 78 -11.92 8.89 12.88
CA LEU A 78 -12.42 8.01 11.84
C LEU A 78 -13.92 7.73 11.99
N MET A 79 -14.40 7.59 13.22
CA MET A 79 -15.84 7.41 13.52
C MET A 79 -16.70 8.64 13.15
N GLU A 80 -16.11 9.81 13.03
CA GLU A 80 -16.84 11.02 12.54
C GLU A 80 -17.16 10.93 11.04
N ILE A 81 -16.37 10.17 10.27
CA ILE A 81 -16.45 10.14 8.80
C ILE A 81 -16.83 8.77 8.22
N ALA A 82 -16.72 7.69 8.99
CA ALA A 82 -16.94 6.31 8.54
C ALA A 82 -17.69 5.46 9.56
N ASP A 83 -18.23 4.34 9.10
CA ASP A 83 -18.84 3.27 9.90
C ASP A 83 -17.71 2.28 10.30
N VAL A 84 -17.17 2.43 11.53
CA VAL A 84 -15.92 1.79 11.95
C VAL A 84 -16.18 0.48 12.70
N TYR A 85 -15.42 -0.55 12.35
CA TYR A 85 -15.45 -1.88 12.96
C TYR A 85 -14.07 -2.25 13.49
N ILE A 86 -13.97 -2.85 14.67
CA ILE A 86 -12.76 -3.53 15.14
C ILE A 86 -12.84 -4.98 14.67
N VAL A 87 -11.86 -5.43 13.88
CA VAL A 87 -11.83 -6.77 13.28
C VAL A 87 -10.52 -7.45 13.67
N THR A 88 -10.52 -8.19 14.78
CA THR A 88 -9.30 -8.75 15.36
C THR A 88 -9.26 -10.28 15.31
N ALA A 89 -8.11 -10.82 14.90
CA ALA A 89 -7.82 -12.25 14.95
C ALA A 89 -7.19 -12.60 16.31
N VAL A 90 -7.95 -13.27 17.15
CA VAL A 90 -7.48 -13.68 18.49
C VAL A 90 -7.85 -15.14 18.74
N SER A 91 -6.94 -15.89 19.37
CA SER A 91 -7.21 -17.30 19.75
C SER A 91 -8.37 -17.38 20.75
N PRO A 92 -9.25 -18.40 20.66
CA PRO A 92 -10.45 -18.52 21.49
C PRO A 92 -10.19 -18.35 23.00
N GLN A 93 -9.06 -18.86 23.48
CA GLN A 93 -8.65 -18.75 24.90
C GLN A 93 -8.36 -17.33 25.37
N PHE A 94 -8.12 -16.37 24.45
CA PHE A 94 -7.81 -14.97 24.77
C PHE A 94 -8.92 -14.00 24.36
N MET A 95 -10.05 -14.49 23.81
CA MET A 95 -11.16 -13.61 23.37
C MET A 95 -11.72 -12.80 24.52
N GLY A 96 -11.86 -13.38 25.73
CA GLY A 96 -12.33 -12.64 26.91
C GLY A 96 -11.41 -11.48 27.28
N VAL A 97 -10.09 -11.72 27.31
CA VAL A 97 -9.11 -10.66 27.61
C VAL A 97 -9.16 -9.56 26.54
N ARG A 98 -9.31 -9.93 25.25
CA ARG A 98 -9.44 -8.95 24.16
C ARG A 98 -10.72 -8.13 24.29
N ALA A 99 -11.85 -8.75 24.62
CA ALA A 99 -13.11 -8.05 24.84
C ALA A 99 -12.99 -7.03 25.97
N ASP A 100 -12.41 -7.44 27.11
CA ASP A 100 -12.18 -6.54 28.25
C ASP A 100 -11.26 -5.37 27.89
N GLN A 101 -10.23 -5.63 27.07
CA GLN A 101 -9.32 -4.58 26.60
C GLN A 101 -10.05 -3.56 25.72
N ILE A 102 -10.83 -4.01 24.75
CA ILE A 102 -11.58 -3.12 23.84
C ILE A 102 -12.56 -2.28 24.66
N ALA A 103 -13.34 -2.89 25.55
CA ALA A 103 -14.30 -2.20 26.41
C ALA A 103 -13.63 -1.15 27.32
N LYS A 104 -12.43 -1.45 27.82
CA LYS A 104 -11.66 -0.53 28.67
C LYS A 104 -11.08 0.65 27.89
N GLU A 105 -10.49 0.38 26.74
CA GLU A 105 -9.76 1.39 25.96
C GLU A 105 -10.69 2.25 25.09
N PHE A 106 -11.86 1.71 24.70
CA PHE A 106 -12.89 2.36 23.90
C PHE A 106 -14.28 2.12 24.49
N PRO A 107 -14.62 2.73 25.65
CA PRO A 107 -15.85 2.42 26.39
C PRO A 107 -17.13 2.77 25.64
N ASP A 108 -17.07 3.72 24.69
CA ASP A 108 -18.22 4.17 23.89
C ASP A 108 -18.26 3.52 22.50
N PHE A 109 -17.38 2.54 22.21
CA PHE A 109 -17.37 1.86 20.91
C PHE A 109 -18.55 0.89 20.80
N PRO A 110 -19.31 0.87 19.68
CA PRO A 110 -20.47 0.00 19.52
C PRO A 110 -20.10 -1.48 19.63
N GLU A 111 -20.76 -2.21 20.52
CA GLU A 111 -20.48 -3.63 20.76
C GLU A 111 -20.70 -4.51 19.51
N ASP A 112 -21.71 -4.19 18.69
CA ASP A 112 -22.05 -4.88 17.45
C ASP A 112 -21.07 -4.59 16.31
N HIS A 113 -20.15 -3.66 16.50
CA HIS A 113 -19.04 -3.38 15.56
C HIS A 113 -17.73 -4.10 15.96
N ILE A 114 -17.75 -4.95 16.98
CA ILE A 114 -16.58 -5.72 17.42
C ILE A 114 -16.66 -7.14 16.87
N LEU A 115 -15.74 -7.50 15.97
CA LEU A 115 -15.69 -8.79 15.31
C LEU A 115 -14.38 -9.51 15.66
N MET A 116 -14.50 -10.67 16.32
CA MET A 116 -13.36 -11.48 16.74
C MET A 116 -13.31 -12.80 15.99
N GLY A 117 -12.21 -13.08 15.32
CA GLY A 117 -12.00 -14.34 14.60
C GLY A 117 -10.97 -14.22 13.49
N ALA A 118 -10.37 -15.37 13.13
CA ALA A 118 -9.30 -15.42 12.14
C ALA A 118 -9.80 -15.29 10.68
N ALA A 119 -11.09 -15.52 10.43
CA ALA A 119 -11.65 -15.54 9.09
C ALA A 119 -12.10 -14.14 8.61
N LYS A 120 -11.21 -13.16 8.67
CA LYS A 120 -11.48 -11.76 8.28
C LYS A 120 -11.94 -11.62 6.84
N ASN A 121 -11.55 -12.55 5.97
CA ASN A 121 -11.97 -12.60 4.56
C ASN A 121 -13.47 -12.85 4.35
N LEU A 122 -14.20 -13.30 5.36
CA LEU A 122 -15.66 -13.48 5.28
C LEU A 122 -16.44 -12.19 5.56
N ILE A 123 -15.78 -11.14 6.03
CA ILE A 123 -16.40 -9.88 6.42
C ILE A 123 -16.37 -8.93 5.21
N LYS A 124 -17.55 -8.43 4.83
CA LYS A 124 -17.68 -7.45 3.74
C LYS A 124 -17.48 -6.04 4.27
N LEU A 125 -16.33 -5.47 3.98
CA LEU A 125 -15.95 -4.10 4.31
C LEU A 125 -15.68 -3.33 3.02
N ASP A 126 -15.80 -2.01 3.08
CA ASP A 126 -15.30 -1.14 2.00
C ASP A 126 -13.78 -1.00 2.13
N ILE A 127 -13.27 -0.78 3.35
CA ILE A 127 -11.83 -0.65 3.64
C ILE A 127 -11.47 -1.58 4.81
N LEU A 128 -10.30 -2.23 4.74
CA LEU A 128 -9.70 -2.99 5.86
C LEU A 128 -8.28 -2.49 6.08
N LEU A 129 -7.95 -2.06 7.29
CA LEU A 129 -6.58 -1.77 7.72
C LEU A 129 -6.05 -2.93 8.55
N ASP A 130 -4.93 -3.53 8.13
CA ASP A 130 -4.34 -4.70 8.79
C ASP A 130 -2.83 -4.74 8.54
N ASP A 131 -2.03 -5.25 9.48
CA ASP A 131 -0.57 -5.39 9.34
C ASP A 131 -0.15 -6.74 8.76
N ALA A 132 -1.05 -7.72 8.76
CA ALA A 132 -0.75 -9.09 8.38
C ALA A 132 -0.90 -9.31 6.86
N PRO A 133 0.19 -9.71 6.15
CA PRO A 133 0.17 -9.95 4.71
C PRO A 133 -0.94 -10.90 4.26
N HIS A 134 -1.15 -11.98 5.00
CA HIS A 134 -2.14 -13.00 4.64
C HIS A 134 -3.60 -12.52 4.79
N ASN A 135 -3.87 -11.56 5.67
CA ASN A 135 -5.18 -10.94 5.79
C ASN A 135 -5.44 -10.03 4.59
N ILE A 136 -4.46 -9.19 4.21
CA ILE A 136 -4.55 -8.30 3.06
C ILE A 136 -4.73 -9.10 1.76
N LEU A 137 -3.92 -10.13 1.53
CA LEU A 137 -3.96 -10.94 0.30
C LEU A 137 -5.29 -11.70 0.13
N LYS A 138 -5.96 -12.03 1.23
CA LYS A 138 -7.24 -12.78 1.22
C LYS A 138 -8.46 -11.89 1.45
N ALA A 139 -8.28 -10.60 1.72
CA ALA A 139 -9.36 -9.71 2.07
C ALA A 139 -10.42 -9.63 0.98
N SER A 140 -11.69 -9.70 1.37
CA SER A 140 -12.84 -9.40 0.51
C SER A 140 -13.24 -7.92 0.54
N ALA A 141 -12.55 -7.10 1.32
CA ALA A 141 -12.71 -5.64 1.30
C ALA A 141 -12.41 -5.08 -0.11
N THR A 142 -13.11 -4.00 -0.48
CA THR A 142 -12.86 -3.29 -1.74
C THR A 142 -11.43 -2.72 -1.74
N TYR A 143 -11.03 -2.10 -0.64
CA TYR A 143 -9.72 -1.50 -0.43
C TYR A 143 -9.02 -2.13 0.79
N PRO A 144 -8.32 -3.26 0.63
CA PRO A 144 -7.47 -3.78 1.69
C PRO A 144 -6.19 -2.95 1.77
N VAL A 145 -5.92 -2.38 2.93
CA VAL A 145 -4.81 -1.47 3.20
C VAL A 145 -3.85 -2.09 4.19
N LEU A 146 -2.60 -2.26 3.79
CA LEU A 146 -1.52 -2.78 4.64
C LEU A 146 -0.91 -1.64 5.45
N ILE A 147 -0.95 -1.70 6.78
CA ILE A 147 -0.09 -0.82 7.57
C ILE A 147 1.32 -1.41 7.62
N ARG A 148 2.32 -0.62 7.22
CA ARG A 148 3.71 -1.08 7.09
C ARG A 148 4.32 -1.38 8.45
N ARG A 149 4.92 -2.57 8.55
CA ARG A 149 5.67 -3.08 9.71
C ARG A 149 6.92 -3.82 9.20
N PRO A 150 7.93 -4.04 10.05
CA PRO A 150 9.15 -4.74 9.62
C PRO A 150 8.90 -6.10 8.95
N TRP A 151 7.93 -6.87 9.44
CA TRP A 151 7.61 -8.22 8.93
C TRP A 151 6.82 -8.27 7.63
N ASN A 152 6.30 -7.15 7.15
CA ASN A 152 5.52 -7.12 5.91
C ASN A 152 6.17 -6.29 4.79
N ARG A 153 7.42 -5.86 4.97
CA ARG A 153 8.16 -5.03 4.00
C ARG A 153 8.27 -5.67 2.61
N ASN A 154 8.25 -7.01 2.54
CA ASN A 154 8.40 -7.74 1.28
C ASN A 154 7.11 -7.82 0.45
N LEU A 155 5.96 -7.47 1.01
CA LEU A 155 4.70 -7.42 0.26
C LEU A 155 4.61 -6.08 -0.47
N SER A 156 4.72 -6.13 -1.81
CA SER A 156 4.67 -4.96 -2.69
C SER A 156 3.36 -4.90 -3.50
N GLY A 157 3.11 -3.75 -4.12
CA GLY A 157 1.98 -3.56 -5.04
C GLY A 157 0.61 -3.40 -4.39
N VAL A 158 0.43 -3.78 -3.13
CA VAL A 158 -0.81 -3.59 -2.39
C VAL A 158 -0.92 -2.16 -1.86
N LEU A 159 -2.16 -1.67 -1.74
CA LEU A 159 -2.42 -0.38 -1.09
C LEU A 159 -1.89 -0.40 0.33
N SER A 160 -1.07 0.57 0.70
CA SER A 160 -0.41 0.58 2.01
C SER A 160 -0.20 1.97 2.57
N VAL A 161 -0.05 2.05 3.88
CA VAL A 161 0.26 3.26 4.63
C VAL A 161 1.36 2.97 5.66
N ASN A 162 2.14 3.98 6.03
CA ASN A 162 3.15 3.83 7.07
C ASN A 162 2.59 4.15 8.46
N THR A 163 1.60 5.03 8.52
CA THR A 163 1.00 5.52 9.77
C THR A 163 -0.53 5.50 9.72
N ILE A 164 -1.15 5.57 10.90
CA ILE A 164 -2.61 5.70 11.01
C ILE A 164 -3.12 7.07 10.53
N ASP A 165 -2.29 8.11 10.60
CA ASP A 165 -2.63 9.44 10.05
C ASP A 165 -2.68 9.40 8.52
N GLU A 166 -1.73 8.72 7.87
CA GLU A 166 -1.80 8.47 6.42
C GLU A 166 -3.04 7.69 6.03
N PHE A 167 -3.46 6.73 6.86
CA PHE A 167 -4.70 5.99 6.62
C PHE A 167 -5.94 6.87 6.72
N LEU A 168 -6.02 7.78 7.68
CA LEU A 168 -7.13 8.72 7.80
C LEU A 168 -7.27 9.59 6.55
N ILE A 169 -6.13 10.11 6.04
CA ILE A 169 -6.09 10.87 4.79
C ILE A 169 -6.53 10.00 3.60
N LEU A 170 -6.09 8.74 3.54
CA LEU A 170 -6.47 7.81 2.49
C LEU A 170 -7.98 7.55 2.48
N VAL A 171 -8.59 7.34 3.64
CA VAL A 171 -10.06 7.16 3.75
C VAL A 171 -10.79 8.38 3.21
N ASP A 172 -10.34 9.59 3.58
CA ASP A 172 -10.92 10.84 3.08
C ASP A 172 -10.78 10.95 1.54
N GLN A 173 -9.62 10.61 1.00
CA GLN A 173 -9.38 10.58 -0.45
C GLN A 173 -10.31 9.58 -1.17
N ILE A 174 -10.45 8.36 -0.64
CA ILE A 174 -11.37 7.35 -1.21
C ILE A 174 -12.82 7.87 -1.22
N MET A 175 -13.24 8.57 -0.17
CA MET A 175 -14.57 9.15 -0.12
C MET A 175 -14.80 10.26 -1.15
N HIS A 176 -13.76 11.04 -1.47
CA HIS A 176 -13.85 12.18 -2.38
C HIS A 176 -13.59 11.81 -3.85
N GLN A 177 -12.71 10.84 -4.14
CA GLN A 177 -12.45 10.38 -5.51
C GLN A 177 -13.67 9.77 -6.21
N MET A 178 -14.66 9.30 -5.46
CA MET A 178 -15.92 8.83 -6.04
C MET A 178 -16.79 9.96 -6.64
N THR A 179 -16.35 11.23 -6.58
CA THR A 179 -17.19 12.39 -6.95
C THR A 179 -16.56 13.41 -7.91
N ASP A 180 -15.24 13.39 -8.16
CA ASP A 180 -14.59 14.48 -8.90
C ASP A 180 -13.89 14.01 -10.21
N THR A 181 -14.50 14.38 -11.35
CA THR A 181 -13.81 14.47 -12.63
C THR A 181 -13.08 15.82 -12.67
N LYS A 182 -11.77 15.83 -12.41
CA LYS A 182 -10.96 17.06 -12.55
C LYS A 182 -10.46 17.21 -13.98
N GLU A 183 -10.54 18.44 -14.52
CA GLU A 183 -9.75 18.83 -15.70
C GLU A 183 -8.27 18.69 -15.35
N ILE A 184 -7.49 18.16 -16.28
CA ILE A 184 -6.05 17.95 -16.13
C ILE A 184 -5.37 19.27 -16.52
N GLU A 185 -4.62 19.84 -15.59
CA GLU A 185 -3.79 21.03 -15.83
C GLU A 185 -2.32 20.61 -15.95
N GLU A 186 -1.71 20.83 -17.10
CA GLU A 186 -0.27 20.67 -17.30
C GLU A 186 0.49 21.97 -16.91
N PRO A 187 1.74 21.87 -16.39
CA PRO A 187 2.49 20.64 -16.16
C PRO A 187 2.04 19.87 -14.92
N CYS A 188 2.03 18.54 -14.99
CA CYS A 188 1.63 17.67 -13.89
C CYS A 188 2.49 16.41 -13.81
N VAL A 189 2.27 15.59 -12.79
CA VAL A 189 2.90 14.27 -12.65
C VAL A 189 1.96 13.21 -13.21
N TYR A 190 2.44 12.40 -14.13
CA TYR A 190 1.80 11.20 -14.62
C TYR A 190 2.35 9.99 -13.88
N ALA A 191 1.61 9.51 -12.89
CA ALA A 191 1.99 8.37 -12.07
C ALA A 191 1.41 7.08 -12.67
N ILE A 192 2.28 6.27 -13.28
CA ILE A 192 1.90 4.97 -13.84
C ILE A 192 1.94 3.93 -12.74
N VAL A 193 0.81 3.30 -12.50
CA VAL A 193 0.63 2.19 -11.57
C VAL A 193 0.11 0.95 -12.32
N GLY A 194 0.20 -0.21 -11.71
CA GLY A 194 -0.33 -1.44 -12.29
C GLY A 194 0.35 -2.67 -11.68
N PRO A 195 -0.23 -3.85 -11.89
CA PRO A 195 0.28 -5.09 -11.33
C PRO A 195 1.71 -5.39 -11.77
N SER A 196 2.37 -6.24 -11.00
CA SER A 196 3.63 -6.86 -11.40
C SER A 196 3.41 -7.66 -12.70
N GLY A 197 4.35 -7.53 -13.63
CA GLY A 197 4.24 -8.13 -14.96
C GLY A 197 3.45 -7.32 -15.99
N ALA A 198 2.79 -6.22 -15.61
CA ALA A 198 2.26 -5.26 -16.57
C ALA A 198 3.40 -4.40 -17.15
N ASP A 199 3.35 -4.13 -18.46
CA ASP A 199 4.41 -3.43 -19.19
C ASP A 199 4.39 -1.91 -18.96
N LYS A 200 4.53 -1.49 -17.69
CA LYS A 200 4.51 -0.08 -17.28
C LYS A 200 5.59 0.78 -17.93
N HIS A 201 6.76 0.19 -18.20
CA HIS A 201 7.86 0.90 -18.89
C HIS A 201 7.51 1.22 -20.32
N LEU A 202 6.87 0.31 -21.06
CA LEU A 202 6.42 0.57 -22.42
C LEU A 202 5.43 1.73 -22.44
N LEU A 203 4.44 1.73 -21.55
CA LEU A 203 3.49 2.83 -21.42
C LEU A 203 4.19 4.16 -21.06
N ALA A 204 5.22 4.12 -20.19
CA ALA A 204 5.99 5.32 -19.86
C ALA A 204 6.75 5.87 -21.07
N GLU A 205 7.39 4.99 -21.85
CA GLU A 205 8.10 5.37 -23.08
C GLU A 205 7.16 6.02 -24.08
N ASP A 206 5.96 5.47 -24.27
CA ASP A 206 4.95 6.04 -25.16
C ASP A 206 4.47 7.43 -24.68
N LEU A 207 4.33 7.63 -23.37
CA LEU A 207 3.91 8.92 -22.79
C LEU A 207 5.00 10.00 -22.90
N ILE A 208 6.28 9.65 -22.91
CA ILE A 208 7.40 10.60 -23.02
C ILE A 208 7.93 10.76 -24.44
N ALA A 209 7.42 10.00 -25.41
CA ALA A 209 7.85 10.16 -26.80
C ALA A 209 7.67 11.60 -27.27
N ASP A 210 8.72 12.20 -27.86
CA ASP A 210 8.71 13.60 -28.31
C ASP A 210 7.62 13.86 -29.36
N GLN A 211 7.32 12.83 -30.16
CA GLN A 211 6.31 12.88 -31.20
C GLN A 211 5.53 11.55 -31.24
N VAL A 212 4.23 11.65 -31.13
CA VAL A 212 3.33 10.52 -31.37
C VAL A 212 2.66 10.72 -32.72
N ASP A 213 2.91 9.80 -33.66
CA ASP A 213 2.29 9.81 -34.99
C ASP A 213 0.90 9.17 -34.89
N ASP A 214 -0.13 9.98 -34.97
CA ASP A 214 -1.50 9.52 -35.17
C ASP A 214 -1.77 9.39 -36.68
N SER A 215 -1.22 8.34 -37.28
CA SER A 215 -1.33 8.08 -38.73
C SER A 215 -2.77 7.95 -39.23
N LYS A 216 -3.73 7.64 -38.35
CA LYS A 216 -5.15 7.55 -38.70
C LYS A 216 -5.79 8.94 -38.87
N ASN A 217 -5.31 9.93 -38.12
CA ASN A 217 -5.85 11.31 -38.12
C ASN A 217 -4.87 12.31 -38.74
N GLY A 218 -3.67 11.89 -39.09
CA GLY A 218 -2.62 12.76 -39.68
C GLY A 218 -2.09 13.83 -38.74
N ALA A 219 -2.23 13.62 -37.44
CA ALA A 219 -1.78 14.53 -36.39
C ALA A 219 -0.45 14.06 -35.78
N ILE A 220 0.45 15.01 -35.53
CA ILE A 220 1.67 14.80 -34.75
C ILE A 220 1.47 15.52 -33.44
N ILE A 221 1.55 14.76 -32.33
CA ILE A 221 1.40 15.28 -30.97
C ILE A 221 2.81 15.46 -30.40
N HIS A 222 3.15 16.69 -30.03
CA HIS A 222 4.40 17.00 -29.33
C HIS A 222 4.17 16.97 -27.82
N ASN A 223 5.04 16.25 -27.10
CA ASN A 223 4.98 16.12 -25.65
C ASN A 223 6.13 16.86 -24.98
N ASN A 224 5.84 17.57 -23.89
CA ASN A 224 6.86 18.13 -23.00
C ASN A 224 6.83 17.35 -21.68
N ARG A 225 7.27 16.09 -21.74
CA ARG A 225 7.25 15.16 -20.62
C ARG A 225 8.61 14.49 -20.46
N GLU A 226 9.05 14.35 -19.20
CA GLU A 226 10.31 13.69 -18.88
C GLU A 226 10.09 12.62 -17.80
N PHE A 227 10.88 11.53 -17.90
CA PHE A 227 10.86 10.47 -16.89
C PHE A 227 11.70 10.87 -15.67
N VAL A 228 11.18 10.56 -14.48
CA VAL A 228 11.93 10.62 -13.22
C VAL A 228 12.03 9.22 -12.62
N TYR A 229 13.26 8.79 -12.37
CA TYR A 229 13.55 7.46 -11.85
C TYR A 229 13.48 7.43 -10.33
N SER A 230 12.90 6.34 -9.80
CA SER A 230 12.97 6.06 -8.37
C SER A 230 14.39 5.70 -7.94
N VAL A 231 14.79 6.20 -6.78
CA VAL A 231 16.10 5.92 -6.17
C VAL A 231 15.96 4.70 -5.25
N GLU A 232 16.72 3.63 -5.53
CA GLU A 232 16.85 2.47 -4.64
C GLU A 232 17.84 2.79 -3.53
N PHE A 233 17.34 3.16 -2.35
CA PHE A 233 18.17 3.69 -1.25
C PHE A 233 18.66 2.65 -0.24
N ASP A 234 18.31 1.37 -0.41
CA ASP A 234 18.84 0.25 0.40
C ASP A 234 20.21 -0.22 -0.10
N LYS A 235 20.69 0.30 -1.23
CA LYS A 235 22.01 -0.06 -1.77
C LYS A 235 23.14 0.60 -0.96
N PRO A 236 24.26 -0.11 -0.73
CA PRO A 236 25.44 0.50 -0.17
C PRO A 236 25.87 1.73 -0.99
N ASN A 237 26.16 2.84 -0.30
CA ASN A 237 26.59 4.12 -0.90
C ASN A 237 25.54 4.89 -1.70
N VAL A 238 24.27 4.50 -1.69
CA VAL A 238 23.18 5.32 -2.23
C VAL A 238 22.58 6.14 -1.09
N LYS A 239 22.68 7.47 -1.22
CA LYS A 239 22.08 8.38 -0.23
C LYS A 239 20.59 8.59 -0.58
N ARG A 240 19.73 8.40 0.40
CA ARG A 240 18.33 8.77 0.27
C ARG A 240 18.22 10.27 0.04
N PRO A 241 17.40 10.75 -0.93
CA PRO A 241 17.12 12.18 -1.10
C PRO A 241 16.59 12.80 0.20
N GLU A 242 16.96 14.06 0.46
CA GLU A 242 16.51 14.77 1.67
C GLU A 242 15.00 14.99 1.65
N ASN A 243 14.45 15.35 0.49
CA ASN A 243 13.03 15.54 0.26
C ASN A 243 12.43 14.32 -0.46
N SER A 244 12.43 13.17 0.22
CA SER A 244 11.81 11.94 -0.27
C SER A 244 10.29 12.03 -0.18
N ILE A 245 9.56 11.82 -1.28
CA ILE A 245 8.10 11.90 -1.29
C ILE A 245 7.41 10.53 -1.20
N THR A 246 8.03 9.48 -1.72
CA THR A 246 7.49 8.12 -1.68
C THR A 246 8.42 7.22 -0.87
N ASP A 247 7.88 6.19 -0.26
CA ASP A 247 8.64 5.10 0.36
C ASP A 247 7.96 3.79 -0.02
N THR A 248 8.36 3.26 -1.17
CA THR A 248 7.78 2.06 -1.75
C THR A 248 8.73 0.89 -1.62
N THR A 249 8.18 -0.29 -1.37
CA THR A 249 8.95 -1.52 -1.41
C THR A 249 8.53 -2.34 -2.63
N TYR A 250 9.47 -2.65 -3.50
CA TYR A 250 9.25 -3.52 -4.64
C TYR A 250 10.30 -4.61 -4.68
N ALA A 251 9.86 -5.85 -4.76
CA ALA A 251 10.73 -7.03 -4.78
C ALA A 251 11.76 -7.06 -3.61
N GLY A 252 11.32 -6.62 -2.41
CA GLY A 252 12.17 -6.57 -1.21
C GLY A 252 13.18 -5.43 -1.16
N ARG A 253 13.17 -4.53 -2.15
CA ARG A 253 14.05 -3.35 -2.22
C ARG A 253 13.23 -2.09 -1.97
N ARG A 254 13.85 -1.08 -1.37
CA ARG A 254 13.19 0.18 -1.02
C ARG A 254 13.54 1.28 -2.02
N TYR A 255 12.49 1.94 -2.50
CA TYR A 255 12.58 2.99 -3.50
C TYR A 255 11.92 4.27 -3.00
N THR A 256 12.44 5.39 -3.44
CA THR A 256 11.84 6.71 -3.20
C THR A 256 12.01 7.60 -4.42
N LEU A 257 11.21 8.65 -4.50
CA LEU A 257 11.36 9.73 -5.48
C LEU A 257 11.90 10.98 -4.79
N ASP A 258 12.68 11.76 -5.53
CA ASP A 258 13.15 13.07 -5.10
C ASP A 258 12.10 14.13 -5.45
N ALA A 259 11.45 14.69 -4.43
CA ALA A 259 10.44 15.73 -4.61
C ALA A 259 11.02 17.02 -5.21
N ASP A 260 12.28 17.35 -4.92
CA ASP A 260 12.94 18.54 -5.46
C ASP A 260 13.19 18.39 -6.97
N GLU A 261 13.55 17.19 -7.44
CA GLU A 261 13.70 16.93 -8.87
C GLU A 261 12.37 17.10 -9.60
N ILE A 262 11.30 16.51 -9.08
CA ILE A 262 9.95 16.63 -9.63
C ILE A 262 9.52 18.09 -9.69
N LYS A 263 9.63 18.82 -8.58
CA LYS A 263 9.27 20.21 -8.49
C LYS A 263 10.02 21.08 -9.49
N LYS A 264 11.34 20.88 -9.61
CA LYS A 264 12.18 21.62 -10.56
C LYS A 264 11.72 21.46 -12.01
N LYS A 265 11.29 20.26 -12.40
CA LYS A 265 10.79 19.98 -13.76
C LYS A 265 9.43 20.64 -13.98
N LEU A 266 8.50 20.51 -13.03
CA LEU A 266 7.20 21.15 -13.10
C LEU A 266 7.32 22.69 -13.17
N ASP A 267 8.18 23.29 -12.34
CA ASP A 267 8.45 24.74 -12.34
C ASP A 267 9.05 25.22 -13.69
N ALA A 268 9.74 24.33 -14.42
CA ALA A 268 10.25 24.58 -15.77
C ALA A 268 9.20 24.39 -16.89
N GLY A 269 7.97 24.05 -16.55
CA GLY A 269 6.89 23.80 -17.52
C GLY A 269 6.94 22.40 -18.15
N THR A 270 7.67 21.45 -17.54
CA THR A 270 7.79 20.07 -18.03
C THR A 270 6.99 19.12 -17.14
N SER A 271 6.07 18.36 -17.71
CA SER A 271 5.36 17.30 -17.01
C SER A 271 6.27 16.11 -16.73
N VAL A 272 6.01 15.40 -15.65
CA VAL A 272 6.86 14.31 -15.15
C VAL A 272 6.14 12.98 -15.26
N VAL A 273 6.78 11.98 -15.84
CA VAL A 273 6.29 10.58 -15.85
C VAL A 273 7.07 9.76 -14.83
N VAL A 274 6.36 9.05 -13.97
CA VAL A 274 6.96 8.15 -12.96
C VAL A 274 6.25 6.79 -12.95
N ILE A 275 6.99 5.74 -12.62
CA ILE A 275 6.42 4.42 -12.32
C ILE A 275 6.53 4.20 -10.81
N VAL A 276 5.39 4.04 -10.16
CA VAL A 276 5.28 3.85 -8.71
C VAL A 276 4.21 2.80 -8.37
N ASP A 277 4.14 2.38 -7.12
CA ASP A 277 2.97 1.66 -6.62
C ASP A 277 1.81 2.63 -6.35
N ILE A 278 0.63 2.10 -6.06
CA ILE A 278 -0.56 2.92 -5.81
C ILE A 278 -0.38 3.85 -4.60
N SER A 279 0.34 3.41 -3.58
CA SER A 279 0.61 4.21 -2.38
C SER A 279 1.51 5.40 -2.69
N GLY A 280 2.53 5.18 -3.52
CA GLY A 280 3.41 6.23 -4.05
C GLY A 280 2.64 7.23 -4.93
N ALA A 281 1.76 6.75 -5.80
CA ALA A 281 0.92 7.63 -6.63
C ALA A 281 -0.02 8.52 -5.80
N ILE A 282 -0.61 7.95 -4.74
CA ILE A 282 -1.46 8.70 -3.80
C ILE A 282 -0.62 9.73 -3.03
N ALA A 283 0.60 9.40 -2.62
CA ALA A 283 1.49 10.33 -1.96
C ALA A 283 1.87 11.50 -2.90
N LEU A 284 2.17 11.22 -4.16
CA LEU A 284 2.43 12.27 -5.18
C LEU A 284 1.23 13.19 -5.37
N LYS A 285 0.01 12.65 -5.39
CA LYS A 285 -1.23 13.44 -5.57
C LYS A 285 -1.51 14.41 -4.42
N ARG A 286 -0.87 14.23 -3.25
CA ARG A 286 -0.96 15.17 -2.11
C ARG A 286 -0.09 16.40 -2.29
N GLU A 287 1.07 16.24 -2.93
CA GLU A 287 2.10 17.27 -3.02
C GLU A 287 2.10 17.99 -4.37
N PHE A 288 1.69 17.30 -5.44
CA PHE A 288 1.74 17.79 -6.81
C PHE A 288 0.43 17.56 -7.55
N PRO A 289 0.10 18.40 -8.55
CA PRO A 289 -0.91 18.04 -9.55
C PRO A 289 -0.54 16.69 -10.17
N THR A 290 -1.34 15.66 -9.94
CA THR A 290 -0.99 14.29 -10.33
C THR A 290 -2.17 13.58 -10.98
N VAL A 291 -1.89 12.94 -12.11
CA VAL A 291 -2.79 12.03 -12.82
C VAL A 291 -2.30 10.61 -12.61
N ILE A 292 -3.14 9.76 -12.08
CA ILE A 292 -2.82 8.34 -11.84
C ILE A 292 -3.35 7.51 -12.99
N ILE A 293 -2.46 6.81 -13.69
CA ILE A 293 -2.78 5.98 -14.85
C ILE A 293 -2.55 4.51 -14.50
N PHE A 294 -3.61 3.71 -14.59
CA PHE A 294 -3.51 2.26 -14.39
C PHE A 294 -3.12 1.56 -15.69
N CYS A 295 -1.96 0.89 -15.67
CA CYS A 295 -1.47 0.07 -16.78
C CYS A 295 -2.11 -1.32 -16.70
N ARG A 296 -3.07 -1.60 -17.63
CA ARG A 296 -3.74 -2.90 -17.73
C ARG A 296 -2.93 -3.85 -18.61
N GLN A 297 -2.98 -5.13 -18.22
CA GLN A 297 -2.48 -6.24 -19.01
C GLN A 297 -3.35 -7.48 -18.77
N SER A 298 -3.35 -8.43 -19.71
CA SER A 298 -4.04 -9.70 -19.47
C SER A 298 -3.33 -10.50 -18.36
N ARG A 299 -4.11 -11.27 -17.58
CA ARG A 299 -3.51 -12.11 -16.53
C ARG A 299 -2.47 -13.07 -17.07
N GLU A 300 -2.72 -13.65 -18.23
CA GLU A 300 -1.81 -14.60 -18.85
C GLU A 300 -0.46 -13.96 -19.17
N GLU A 301 -0.46 -12.77 -19.76
CA GLU A 301 0.76 -12.02 -20.05
C GLU A 301 1.49 -11.57 -18.78
N MET A 302 0.77 -11.07 -17.76
CA MET A 302 1.38 -10.70 -16.48
C MET A 302 2.06 -11.89 -15.81
N ILE A 303 1.39 -13.04 -15.71
CA ILE A 303 1.97 -14.26 -15.15
C ILE A 303 3.19 -14.70 -15.97
N LYS A 304 3.09 -14.69 -17.29
CA LYS A 304 4.19 -15.02 -18.19
C LYS A 304 5.40 -14.12 -17.97
N ASN A 305 5.19 -12.80 -17.84
CA ASN A 305 6.26 -11.83 -17.63
C ASN A 305 6.95 -12.05 -16.27
N VAL A 306 6.20 -12.25 -15.20
CA VAL A 306 6.75 -12.57 -13.86
C VAL A 306 7.58 -13.86 -13.89
N LEU A 307 7.10 -14.90 -14.59
CA LEU A 307 7.83 -16.16 -14.73
C LEU A 307 9.06 -16.04 -15.63
N LEU A 308 9.02 -15.17 -16.63
CA LEU A 308 10.17 -14.88 -17.49
C LEU A 308 11.27 -14.16 -16.72
N ASP A 309 10.94 -13.18 -15.88
CA ASP A 309 11.90 -12.46 -15.03
C ASP A 309 12.56 -13.42 -14.04
N PHE A 310 11.78 -14.32 -13.42
CA PHE A 310 12.32 -15.39 -12.59
C PHE A 310 13.29 -16.29 -13.37
N ARG A 311 12.91 -16.72 -14.56
CA ARG A 311 13.73 -17.60 -15.42
C ARG A 311 15.02 -16.94 -15.88
N LYS A 312 15.03 -15.62 -16.10
CA LYS A 312 16.23 -14.84 -16.46
C LYS A 312 17.14 -14.58 -15.26
N GLY A 313 16.65 -14.78 -14.03
CA GLY A 313 17.36 -14.46 -12.80
C GLY A 313 17.21 -13.00 -12.36
N ASP A 314 16.29 -12.26 -12.97
CA ASP A 314 15.99 -10.87 -12.63
C ASP A 314 15.14 -10.79 -11.33
N ALA A 315 14.43 -11.88 -10.99
CA ALA A 315 13.66 -12.04 -9.76
C ALA A 315 14.00 -13.36 -9.04
N THR A 316 13.99 -13.36 -7.69
CA THR A 316 14.11 -14.58 -6.90
C THR A 316 12.78 -15.36 -6.88
N TYR A 317 12.84 -16.62 -6.41
CA TYR A 317 11.62 -17.43 -6.21
C TYR A 317 10.61 -16.74 -5.28
N GLU A 318 11.09 -16.20 -4.17
CA GLU A 318 10.26 -15.50 -3.18
C GLU A 318 9.62 -14.26 -3.79
N GLN A 319 10.37 -13.48 -4.58
CA GLN A 319 9.90 -12.28 -5.26
C GLN A 319 8.82 -12.63 -6.29
N ALA A 320 9.05 -13.59 -7.17
CA ALA A 320 8.07 -14.03 -8.16
C ALA A 320 6.80 -14.58 -7.49
N THR A 321 6.95 -15.35 -6.39
CA THR A 321 5.82 -15.85 -5.62
C THR A 321 4.99 -14.73 -5.03
N MET A 322 5.62 -13.72 -4.41
CA MET A 322 4.90 -12.59 -3.83
C MET A 322 4.20 -11.75 -4.91
N GLN A 323 4.83 -11.51 -6.05
CA GLN A 323 4.23 -10.81 -7.20
C GLN A 323 2.97 -11.53 -7.72
N LEU A 324 3.00 -12.86 -7.82
CA LEU A 324 1.83 -13.63 -8.24
C LEU A 324 0.71 -13.61 -7.18
N LEU A 325 1.06 -13.65 -5.90
CA LEU A 325 0.09 -13.62 -4.80
C LEU A 325 -0.58 -12.26 -4.63
N SER A 326 0.17 -11.15 -4.86
CA SER A 326 -0.37 -9.79 -4.73
C SER A 326 -1.20 -9.34 -5.93
N MET A 327 -1.06 -9.98 -7.08
CA MET A 327 -1.66 -9.58 -8.35
C MET A 327 -3.16 -9.26 -8.25
N GLU A 328 -3.93 -10.09 -7.55
CA GLU A 328 -5.38 -9.88 -7.39
C GLU A 328 -5.70 -8.61 -6.60
N GLN A 329 -4.88 -8.26 -5.63
CA GLN A 329 -5.07 -7.03 -4.84
C GLN A 329 -4.57 -5.82 -5.63
N GLU A 330 -3.49 -5.98 -6.39
CA GLU A 330 -2.97 -4.94 -7.27
C GLU A 330 -3.99 -4.55 -8.35
N LEU A 331 -4.74 -5.51 -8.91
CA LEU A 331 -5.82 -5.25 -9.87
C LEU A 331 -6.96 -4.41 -9.29
N LYS A 332 -7.24 -4.48 -7.99
CA LYS A 332 -8.25 -3.64 -7.33
C LYS A 332 -7.86 -2.16 -7.30
N ASN A 333 -6.57 -1.84 -7.39
CA ASN A 333 -6.08 -0.47 -7.38
C ASN A 333 -6.54 0.34 -8.59
N GLU A 334 -7.00 -0.32 -9.67
CA GLU A 334 -7.57 0.35 -10.86
C GLU A 334 -8.66 1.34 -10.50
N SER A 335 -9.50 1.01 -9.51
CA SER A 335 -10.61 1.87 -9.08
C SER A 335 -10.17 3.17 -8.37
N LEU A 336 -8.89 3.30 -8.03
CA LEU A 336 -8.28 4.49 -7.41
C LEU A 336 -7.58 5.38 -8.44
N CYS A 337 -7.55 4.99 -9.71
CA CYS A 337 -6.82 5.67 -10.76
C CYS A 337 -7.74 6.56 -11.60
N ASP A 338 -7.19 7.65 -12.12
CA ASP A 338 -7.92 8.60 -12.95
C ASP A 338 -8.20 8.03 -14.35
N PHE A 339 -7.26 7.24 -14.88
CA PHE A 339 -7.36 6.55 -16.16
C PHE A 339 -6.92 5.09 -16.04
N SER A 340 -7.41 4.29 -16.98
CA SER A 340 -6.97 2.90 -17.14
C SER A 340 -6.75 2.62 -18.63
N VAL A 341 -5.55 2.14 -18.97
CA VAL A 341 -5.14 1.91 -20.36
C VAL A 341 -4.42 0.58 -20.49
N ARG A 342 -4.55 -0.06 -21.64
CA ARG A 342 -3.79 -1.27 -21.98
C ARG A 342 -2.47 -0.87 -22.65
N SER A 343 -1.36 -1.35 -22.11
CA SER A 343 -0.02 -1.09 -22.65
C SER A 343 0.22 -1.70 -24.05
N ASP A 344 -0.58 -2.70 -24.44
CA ASP A 344 -0.51 -3.37 -25.75
C ASP A 344 -1.51 -2.82 -26.78
N ASP A 345 -2.26 -1.77 -26.44
CA ASP A 345 -3.26 -1.14 -27.32
C ASP A 345 -2.90 0.32 -27.61
N LEU A 346 -2.23 0.51 -28.75
CA LEU A 346 -1.79 1.84 -29.19
C LEU A 346 -2.96 2.82 -29.36
N ASP A 347 -4.12 2.36 -29.81
CA ASP A 347 -5.28 3.24 -29.97
C ASP A 347 -5.76 3.78 -28.61
N SER A 348 -5.80 2.93 -27.56
CA SER A 348 -6.10 3.34 -26.19
C SER A 348 -5.07 4.32 -25.61
N ILE A 349 -3.79 4.13 -25.92
CA ILE A 349 -2.71 5.03 -25.51
C ILE A 349 -2.86 6.40 -26.19
N LEU A 350 -3.10 6.41 -27.51
CA LEU A 350 -3.31 7.64 -28.28
C LEU A 350 -4.56 8.41 -27.80
N GLU A 351 -5.66 7.71 -27.48
CA GLU A 351 -6.85 8.32 -26.89
C GLU A 351 -6.56 8.93 -25.52
N LEU A 352 -5.75 8.25 -24.70
CA LEU A 352 -5.30 8.79 -23.41
C LEU A 352 -4.49 10.08 -23.63
N ILE A 353 -3.45 10.05 -24.48
CA ILE A 353 -2.60 11.21 -24.76
C ILE A 353 -3.41 12.42 -25.26
N LYS A 354 -4.45 12.20 -26.06
CA LYS A 354 -5.34 13.28 -26.55
C LYS A 354 -6.25 13.86 -25.44
N ARG A 355 -6.47 13.11 -24.37
CA ARG A 355 -7.29 13.54 -23.21
C ARG A 355 -6.45 14.22 -22.13
N LEU A 356 -5.15 13.92 -22.09
CA LEU A 356 -4.15 14.54 -21.25
C LEU A 356 -3.63 15.86 -21.86
#